data_dab1e222464026f8eefd4b2f70a3fe5e
#
_entry.id   dab1e222464026f8eefd4b2f70a3fe5e
#
_cell.length_a   1.000
_cell.length_b   1.000
_cell.length_c   1.000
_cell.angle_alpha   90.00
_cell.angle_beta   90.00
_cell.angle_gamma   90.00
#
_symmetry.space_group_name_H-M   'P 1'
#
loop_
_entity.id
_entity.type
_entity.pdbx_description
1 polymer ?
#
loop_
_entity_poly.entity_id
_entity_poly.type
_entity_poly.pdbx_seq_one_letter_code
_entity_poly.pdbx_strand_id
1 'polypeptide(L)'
;MKVQALRTKLVQPHDDLFSVITAAIEQHAQGVLPDKSVLLVTSKIISYCQGNLVKKESGLSKEAEREEKHALVRQEADWYLPSAYSQYDMMLTIKDHTLGINAGIDESNAQLTDSAGKTFPAYVLWPRKLQETIDELWQKLREKYQIQNLGIIVTDSHSF
;
A
#
# COMPACT_ATOMS: atom_id res chain seq x y z
N MET A 1 22.55 -8.98 -11.65
CA MET A 1 21.15 -8.54 -11.34
C MET A 1 20.96 -7.16 -11.95
N LYS A 2 19.86 -6.93 -12.68
CA LYS A 2 19.49 -5.60 -13.20
C LYS A 2 18.28 -5.13 -12.37
N VAL A 3 18.33 -3.91 -11.84
CA VAL A 3 17.21 -3.27 -11.14
C VAL A 3 16.72 -2.12 -11.99
N GLN A 4 15.41 -2.02 -12.15
CA GLN A 4 14.78 -0.96 -12.93
C GLN A 4 13.60 -0.39 -12.16
N ALA A 5 13.61 0.91 -11.92
CA ALA A 5 12.47 1.61 -11.35
C ALA A 5 11.39 1.81 -12.44
N LEU A 6 10.15 1.46 -12.09
CA LEU A 6 8.98 1.70 -12.93
C LEU A 6 8.15 2.81 -12.27
N ARG A 7 7.86 3.86 -13.00
CA ARG A 7 6.99 4.95 -12.53
C ARG A 7 5.57 4.68 -13.00
N THR A 8 4.62 4.63 -12.07
CA THR A 8 3.19 4.59 -12.40
C THR A 8 2.66 6.00 -12.69
N LYS A 9 1.51 6.09 -13.35
CA LYS A 9 0.67 7.29 -13.25
C LYS A 9 0.36 7.58 -11.78
N LEU A 10 -0.22 8.75 -11.49
CA LEU A 10 -0.84 8.99 -10.18
C LEU A 10 -2.01 7.99 -10.00
N VAL A 11 -1.84 7.07 -9.06
CA VAL A 11 -2.86 6.04 -8.78
C VAL A 11 -4.00 6.67 -8.02
N GLN A 12 -5.22 6.45 -8.50
CA GLN A 12 -6.44 6.91 -7.86
C GLN A 12 -7.13 5.77 -7.10
N PRO A 13 -7.95 6.08 -6.09
CA PRO A 13 -8.76 5.06 -5.44
C PRO A 13 -9.61 4.30 -6.47
N HIS A 14 -9.60 2.96 -6.35
CA HIS A 14 -10.31 2.02 -7.24
C HIS A 14 -9.75 1.90 -8.67
N ASP A 15 -8.54 2.42 -8.95
CA ASP A 15 -7.83 2.04 -10.17
C ASP A 15 -7.60 0.52 -10.21
N ASP A 16 -7.65 -0.06 -11.39
CA ASP A 16 -7.34 -1.49 -11.55
C ASP A 16 -5.83 -1.74 -11.41
N LEU A 17 -5.44 -2.50 -10.37
CA LEU A 17 -4.04 -2.76 -10.04
C LEU A 17 -3.26 -3.40 -11.19
N PHE A 18 -3.88 -4.34 -11.90
CA PHE A 18 -3.25 -5.00 -13.04
C PHE A 18 -2.96 -4.00 -14.17
N SER A 19 -3.91 -3.14 -14.49
CA SER A 19 -3.75 -2.08 -15.49
C SER A 19 -2.69 -1.05 -15.10
N VAL A 20 -2.65 -0.64 -13.83
CA VAL A 20 -1.62 0.28 -13.32
C VAL A 20 -0.22 -0.30 -13.51
N ILE A 21 -0.01 -1.55 -13.15
CA ILE A 21 1.29 -2.21 -13.25
C ILE A 21 1.68 -2.48 -14.70
N THR A 22 0.76 -2.99 -15.51
CA THR A 22 1.06 -3.27 -16.92
C THR A 22 1.36 -2.01 -17.71
N ALA A 23 0.64 -0.91 -17.46
CA ALA A 23 0.95 0.38 -18.07
C ALA A 23 2.36 0.89 -17.72
N ALA A 24 2.79 0.71 -16.46
CA ALA A 24 4.14 1.06 -16.05
C ALA A 24 5.21 0.19 -16.73
N ILE A 25 4.96 -1.10 -16.90
CA ILE A 25 5.85 -2.02 -17.63
C ILE A 25 5.92 -1.62 -19.12
N GLU A 26 4.79 -1.32 -19.74
CA GLU A 26 4.73 -0.87 -21.13
C GLU A 26 5.52 0.43 -21.34
N GLN A 27 5.35 1.40 -20.45
CA GLN A 27 6.02 2.70 -20.55
C GLN A 27 7.53 2.62 -20.32
N HIS A 28 7.99 1.85 -19.36
CA HIS A 28 9.38 1.90 -18.88
C HIS A 28 10.23 0.68 -19.25
N ALA A 29 9.60 -0.45 -19.56
CA ALA A 29 10.27 -1.68 -19.95
C ALA A 29 9.90 -2.14 -21.37
N GLN A 30 9.41 -1.22 -22.22
CA GLN A 30 9.01 -1.50 -23.61
C GLN A 30 7.98 -2.65 -23.70
N GLY A 31 7.13 -2.79 -22.70
CA GLY A 31 6.15 -3.87 -22.64
C GLY A 31 6.73 -5.26 -22.40
N VAL A 32 7.98 -5.37 -21.94
CA VAL A 32 8.62 -6.66 -21.69
C VAL A 32 8.81 -6.89 -20.21
N LEU A 33 8.30 -8.02 -19.71
CA LEU A 33 8.59 -8.55 -18.40
C LEU A 33 9.36 -9.89 -18.59
N PRO A 34 10.69 -9.91 -18.40
CA PRO A 34 11.47 -11.12 -18.61
C PRO A 34 11.09 -12.25 -17.66
N ASP A 35 11.20 -13.49 -18.11
CA ASP A 35 11.11 -14.65 -17.23
C ASP A 35 12.18 -14.59 -16.12
N LYS A 36 11.85 -15.08 -14.93
CA LYS A 36 12.66 -14.97 -13.70
C LYS A 36 12.81 -13.54 -13.16
N SER A 37 11.87 -12.65 -13.48
CA SER A 37 11.77 -11.33 -12.88
C SER A 37 11.21 -11.41 -11.45
N VAL A 38 11.59 -10.43 -10.62
CA VAL A 38 10.95 -10.14 -9.34
C VAL A 38 10.40 -8.72 -9.40
N LEU A 39 9.09 -8.61 -9.21
CA LEU A 39 8.38 -7.34 -9.18
C LEU A 39 8.20 -6.90 -7.73
N LEU A 40 8.66 -5.69 -7.40
CA LEU A 40 8.43 -5.07 -6.09
C LEU A 40 7.28 -4.08 -6.22
N VAL A 41 6.23 -4.25 -5.42
CA VAL A 41 5.04 -3.40 -5.42
C VAL A 41 4.83 -2.84 -4.02
N THR A 42 4.65 -1.53 -3.89
CA THR A 42 4.38 -0.95 -2.57
C THR A 42 2.97 -1.27 -2.11
N SER A 43 2.81 -1.58 -0.82
CA SER A 43 1.50 -1.80 -0.17
C SER A 43 0.54 -0.64 -0.44
N LYS A 44 1.05 0.59 -0.44
CA LYS A 44 0.29 1.81 -0.72
C LYS A 44 -0.44 1.77 -2.07
N ILE A 45 0.21 1.34 -3.16
CA ILE A 45 -0.42 1.23 -4.49
C ILE A 45 -1.58 0.24 -4.45
N ILE A 46 -1.38 -0.90 -3.80
CA ILE A 46 -2.40 -1.94 -3.66
C ILE A 46 -3.60 -1.39 -2.89
N SER A 47 -3.36 -0.73 -1.76
CA SER A 47 -4.42 -0.13 -0.93
C SER A 47 -5.20 0.96 -1.67
N TYR A 48 -4.52 1.82 -2.45
CA TYR A 48 -5.20 2.79 -3.30
C TYR A 48 -6.11 2.11 -4.32
N CYS A 49 -5.62 1.11 -5.02
CA CYS A 49 -6.42 0.34 -5.98
C CYS A 49 -7.61 -0.35 -5.32
N GLN A 50 -7.50 -0.74 -4.05
CA GLN A 50 -8.62 -1.30 -3.28
C GLN A 50 -9.56 -0.22 -2.70
N GLY A 51 -9.23 1.07 -2.82
CA GLY A 51 -9.94 2.16 -2.16
C GLY A 51 -9.86 2.07 -0.62
N ASN A 52 -8.82 1.43 -0.10
CA ASN A 52 -8.66 1.18 1.33
C ASN A 52 -8.02 2.38 2.04
N LEU A 53 -8.77 3.49 2.05
CA LEU A 53 -8.35 4.77 2.63
C LEU A 53 -9.41 5.28 3.62
N VAL A 54 -8.94 5.97 4.66
CA VAL A 54 -9.78 6.65 5.65
C VAL A 54 -9.46 8.14 5.64
N LYS A 55 -10.49 8.97 5.53
CA LYS A 55 -10.33 10.42 5.57
C LYS A 55 -9.86 10.83 6.96
N LYS A 56 -8.84 11.70 7.02
CA LYS A 56 -8.43 12.34 8.27
C LYS A 56 -9.41 13.44 8.67
N GLU A 57 -9.69 13.56 9.95
CA GLU A 57 -10.42 14.71 10.46
C GLU A 57 -9.59 15.98 10.32
N SER A 58 -10.26 17.10 10.06
CA SER A 58 -9.59 18.39 9.86
C SER A 58 -9.77 19.29 11.07
N GLY A 59 -8.74 20.07 11.40
CA GLY A 59 -8.82 21.07 12.47
C GLY A 59 -8.64 20.51 13.88
N LEU A 60 -8.16 19.29 14.00
CA LEU A 60 -7.80 18.69 15.28
C LEU A 60 -6.52 19.33 15.85
N SER A 61 -6.34 19.27 17.18
CA SER A 61 -5.04 19.50 17.79
C SER A 61 -4.10 18.34 17.47
N LYS A 62 -2.79 18.55 17.63
CA LYS A 62 -1.79 17.49 17.40
C LYS A 62 -2.05 16.24 18.27
N GLU A 63 -2.50 16.44 19.50
CA GLU A 63 -2.84 15.38 20.43
C GLU A 63 -4.08 14.60 19.94
N ALA A 64 -5.09 15.30 19.42
CA ALA A 64 -6.30 14.68 18.88
C ALA A 64 -6.00 13.91 17.57
N GLU A 65 -5.19 14.49 16.67
CA GLU A 65 -4.73 13.77 15.45
C GLU A 65 -3.97 12.49 15.79
N ARG A 66 -3.12 12.55 16.81
CA ARG A 66 -2.39 11.36 17.29
C ARG A 66 -3.33 10.30 17.81
N GLU A 67 -4.32 10.68 18.62
CA GLU A 67 -5.28 9.73 19.18
C GLU A 67 -6.20 9.16 18.11
N GLU A 68 -6.60 9.97 17.10
CA GLU A 68 -7.32 9.47 15.91
C GLU A 68 -6.53 8.35 15.21
N LYS A 69 -5.24 8.59 14.96
CA LYS A 69 -4.36 7.59 14.36
C LYS A 69 -4.22 6.34 15.23
N HIS A 70 -3.98 6.52 16.53
CA HIS A 70 -3.86 5.40 17.45
C HIS A 70 -5.16 4.59 17.58
N ALA A 71 -6.32 5.25 17.56
CA ALA A 71 -7.61 4.58 17.53
C ALA A 71 -7.76 3.71 16.26
N LEU A 72 -7.36 4.26 15.10
CA LEU A 72 -7.39 3.54 13.83
C LEU A 72 -6.42 2.35 13.83
N VAL A 73 -5.20 2.53 14.37
CA VAL A 73 -4.22 1.44 14.53
C VAL A 73 -4.77 0.31 15.40
N ARG A 74 -5.41 0.64 16.53
CA ARG A 74 -6.04 -0.35 17.42
C ARG A 74 -7.19 -1.11 16.74
N GLN A 75 -7.91 -0.44 15.86
CA GLN A 75 -9.00 -1.06 15.09
C GLN A 75 -8.47 -2.02 14.02
N GLU A 76 -7.39 -1.65 13.36
CA GLU A 76 -6.83 -2.41 12.23
C GLU A 76 -5.91 -3.54 12.64
N ALA A 77 -5.21 -3.43 13.76
CA ALA A 77 -4.25 -4.43 14.23
C ALA A 77 -4.94 -5.68 14.79
N ASP A 78 -4.41 -6.85 14.49
CA ASP A 78 -4.81 -8.10 15.15
C ASP A 78 -4.30 -8.13 16.61
N TRP A 79 -3.06 -7.62 16.80
CA TRP A 79 -2.40 -7.43 18.09
C TRP A 79 -1.59 -6.16 18.08
N TYR A 80 -1.49 -5.47 19.22
CA TYR A 80 -0.68 -4.27 19.35
C TYR A 80 -0.05 -4.12 20.72
N LEU A 81 1.14 -3.49 20.74
CA LEU A 81 1.76 -2.96 21.94
C LEU A 81 1.46 -1.45 22.01
N PRO A 82 0.88 -0.93 23.09
CA PRO A 82 0.58 0.49 23.21
C PRO A 82 1.81 1.39 23.02
N SER A 83 1.63 2.57 22.44
CA SER A 83 2.70 3.54 22.17
C SER A 83 3.45 4.02 23.43
N ALA A 84 2.81 3.93 24.62
CA ALA A 84 3.46 4.23 25.89
C ALA A 84 4.71 3.37 26.18
N TYR A 85 4.85 2.23 25.50
CA TYR A 85 6.05 1.38 25.59
C TYR A 85 7.07 1.67 24.47
N SER A 86 6.82 2.66 23.62
CA SER A 86 7.69 3.08 22.52
C SER A 86 8.29 4.45 22.78
N GLN A 87 9.57 4.64 22.41
CA GLN A 87 10.24 5.95 22.50
C GLN A 87 9.74 6.94 21.42
N TYR A 88 9.11 6.46 20.36
CA TYR A 88 8.78 7.24 19.16
C TYR A 88 7.27 7.37 18.95
N ASP A 89 6.46 7.12 19.97
CA ASP A 89 5.00 7.18 19.90
C ASP A 89 4.41 6.27 18.78
N MET A 90 5.11 5.20 18.45
CA MET A 90 4.69 4.20 17.50
C MET A 90 4.14 2.97 18.21
N MET A 91 3.13 2.36 17.63
CA MET A 91 2.59 1.10 18.13
C MET A 91 3.20 -0.06 17.34
N LEU A 92 3.87 -0.98 18.05
CA LEU A 92 4.28 -2.25 17.45
C LEU A 92 3.03 -3.12 17.30
N THR A 93 2.83 -3.68 16.12
CA THR A 93 1.58 -4.35 15.76
C THR A 93 1.83 -5.65 15.02
N ILE A 94 0.85 -6.56 15.09
CA ILE A 94 0.72 -7.68 14.16
C ILE A 94 -0.57 -7.45 13.37
N LYS A 95 -0.47 -7.50 12.04
CA LYS A 95 -1.58 -7.42 11.10
C LYS A 95 -1.38 -8.48 10.01
N ASP A 96 -2.40 -9.32 9.79
CA ASP A 96 -2.34 -10.39 8.78
C ASP A 96 -1.03 -11.20 8.86
N HIS A 97 -0.67 -11.66 10.07
CA HIS A 97 0.55 -12.40 10.39
C HIS A 97 1.87 -11.64 10.12
N THR A 98 1.81 -10.35 9.85
CA THR A 98 2.99 -9.50 9.61
C THR A 98 3.26 -8.63 10.83
N LEU A 99 4.50 -8.69 11.34
CA LEU A 99 4.97 -7.79 12.38
C LEU A 99 5.38 -6.45 11.75
N GLY A 100 4.84 -5.37 12.26
CA GLY A 100 5.14 -4.03 11.74
C GLY A 100 4.78 -2.94 12.74
N ILE A 101 4.88 -1.71 12.32
CA ILE A 101 4.46 -0.55 13.10
C ILE A 101 3.13 -0.02 12.60
N ASN A 102 2.31 0.49 13.54
CA ASN A 102 1.06 1.18 13.26
C ASN A 102 0.12 0.40 12.31
N ALA A 103 0.10 -0.92 12.36
CA ALA A 103 -0.68 -1.81 11.49
C ALA A 103 -0.46 -1.55 9.98
N GLY A 104 0.72 -1.05 9.58
CA GLY A 104 1.02 -0.67 8.20
C GLY A 104 0.27 0.55 7.69
N ILE A 105 -0.33 1.36 8.59
CA ILE A 105 -1.04 2.59 8.22
C ILE A 105 -0.04 3.67 7.83
N ASP A 106 -0.15 4.14 6.58
CA ASP A 106 0.64 5.24 6.04
C ASP A 106 -0.22 6.52 5.92
N GLU A 107 0.36 7.66 6.27
CA GLU A 107 -0.29 8.97 6.16
C GLU A 107 0.47 9.94 5.25
N SER A 108 1.64 9.53 4.76
CA SER A 108 2.49 10.41 3.95
C SER A 108 1.90 10.63 2.56
N ASN A 109 1.60 11.89 2.23
CA ASN A 109 1.08 12.30 0.91
C ASN A 109 -0.20 11.55 0.47
N ALA A 110 -0.97 11.03 1.41
CA ALA A 110 -2.21 10.33 1.12
C ALA A 110 -3.37 11.32 1.03
N GLN A 111 -4.16 11.22 -0.02
CA GLN A 111 -5.28 12.12 -0.28
C GLN A 111 -6.48 11.35 -0.81
N LEU A 112 -7.66 11.79 -0.40
CA LEU A 112 -8.95 11.40 -0.95
C LEU A 112 -9.59 12.60 -1.63
N THR A 113 -10.14 12.39 -2.81
CA THR A 113 -10.92 13.40 -3.52
C THR A 113 -12.38 12.99 -3.52
N ASP A 114 -13.27 13.88 -3.08
CA ASP A 114 -14.70 13.62 -3.11
C ASP A 114 -15.31 13.84 -4.51
N SER A 115 -16.60 13.54 -4.64
CA SER A 115 -17.34 13.69 -5.90
C SER A 115 -17.44 15.16 -6.40
N ALA A 116 -17.21 16.14 -5.52
CA ALA A 116 -17.15 17.55 -5.86
C ALA A 116 -15.74 18.02 -6.25
N GLY A 117 -14.75 17.13 -6.29
CA GLY A 117 -13.37 17.44 -6.62
C GLY A 117 -12.55 18.02 -5.47
N LYS A 118 -13.10 18.07 -4.25
CA LYS A 118 -12.37 18.55 -3.07
C LYS A 118 -11.48 17.46 -2.50
N THR A 119 -10.21 17.80 -2.26
CA THR A 119 -9.20 16.90 -1.75
C THR A 119 -9.03 17.03 -0.24
N PHE A 120 -8.88 15.92 0.43
CA PHE A 120 -8.69 15.80 1.87
C PHE A 120 -7.50 14.92 2.19
N PRO A 121 -6.75 15.18 3.26
CA PRO A 121 -5.74 14.25 3.75
C PRO A 121 -6.39 12.93 4.18
N ALA A 122 -5.66 11.84 4.02
CA ALA A 122 -6.17 10.51 4.32
C ALA A 122 -5.10 9.64 4.99
N TYR A 123 -5.56 8.58 5.65
CA TYR A 123 -4.76 7.42 6.02
C TYR A 123 -4.90 6.35 4.94
N VAL A 124 -3.80 5.73 4.55
CA VAL A 124 -3.80 4.53 3.72
C VAL A 124 -3.67 3.33 4.64
N LEU A 125 -4.65 2.46 4.63
CA LEU A 125 -4.65 1.25 5.46
C LEU A 125 -3.86 0.14 4.79
N TRP A 126 -3.49 -0.89 5.55
CA TRP A 126 -2.88 -2.10 5.01
C TRP A 126 -3.82 -2.76 3.98
N PRO A 127 -3.29 -3.28 2.85
CA PRO A 127 -4.14 -3.92 1.85
C PRO A 127 -4.98 -5.05 2.42
N ARG A 128 -6.25 -5.10 2.03
CA ARG A 128 -7.14 -6.21 2.40
C ARG A 128 -6.81 -7.44 1.59
N LYS A 129 -6.90 -8.63 2.21
CA LYS A 129 -6.72 -9.92 1.53
C LYS A 129 -5.47 -9.91 0.62
N LEU A 130 -4.36 -9.45 1.20
CA LEU A 130 -3.13 -9.18 0.43
C LEU A 130 -2.69 -10.39 -0.38
N GLN A 131 -2.66 -11.59 0.22
CA GLN A 131 -2.21 -12.80 -0.48
C GLN A 131 -3.11 -13.13 -1.69
N GLU A 132 -4.43 -13.07 -1.52
CA GLU A 132 -5.38 -13.31 -2.62
C GLU A 132 -5.15 -12.30 -3.78
N THR A 133 -4.99 -11.02 -3.44
CA THR A 133 -4.72 -9.95 -4.42
C THR A 133 -3.42 -10.19 -5.19
N ILE A 134 -2.37 -10.64 -4.50
CA ILE A 134 -1.07 -10.93 -5.11
C ILE A 134 -1.13 -12.18 -5.98
N ASP A 135 -1.84 -13.21 -5.55
CA ASP A 135 -2.02 -14.44 -6.33
C ASP A 135 -2.75 -14.17 -7.65
N GLU A 136 -3.82 -13.36 -7.60
CA GLU A 136 -4.54 -12.93 -8.81
C GLU A 136 -3.65 -12.10 -9.74
N LEU A 137 -2.92 -11.13 -9.20
CA LEU A 137 -1.99 -10.30 -9.96
C LEU A 137 -0.89 -11.15 -10.62
N TRP A 138 -0.32 -12.09 -9.88
CA TRP A 138 0.71 -13.00 -10.34
C TRP A 138 0.23 -13.88 -11.50
N GLN A 139 -0.97 -14.44 -11.40
CA GLN A 139 -1.57 -15.24 -12.46
C GLN A 139 -1.78 -14.40 -13.73
N LYS A 140 -2.42 -13.23 -13.62
CA LYS A 140 -2.70 -12.33 -14.74
C LYS A 140 -1.42 -11.84 -15.44
N LEU A 141 -0.36 -11.51 -14.67
CA LEU A 141 0.92 -11.09 -15.26
C LEU A 141 1.62 -12.22 -15.99
N ARG A 142 1.66 -13.42 -15.42
CA ARG A 142 2.26 -14.59 -16.08
C ARG A 142 1.54 -14.92 -17.39
N GLU A 143 0.22 -14.86 -17.38
CA GLU A 143 -0.58 -15.09 -18.58
C GLU A 143 -0.34 -14.03 -19.66
N LYS A 144 -0.40 -12.74 -19.27
CA LYS A 144 -0.17 -11.62 -20.21
C LYS A 144 1.22 -11.69 -20.88
N TYR A 145 2.26 -11.93 -20.07
CA TYR A 145 3.65 -11.89 -20.55
C TYR A 145 4.20 -13.25 -20.98
N GLN A 146 3.40 -14.31 -20.91
CA GLN A 146 3.77 -15.67 -21.30
C GLN A 146 5.04 -16.16 -20.59
N ILE A 147 5.18 -15.85 -19.29
CA ILE A 147 6.33 -16.23 -18.45
C ILE A 147 5.95 -17.28 -17.42
N GLN A 148 6.91 -18.12 -17.03
CA GLN A 148 6.68 -19.17 -16.04
C GLN A 148 7.14 -18.78 -14.64
N ASN A 149 8.24 -18.06 -14.56
CA ASN A 149 8.90 -17.72 -13.30
C ASN A 149 8.77 -16.22 -13.04
N LEU A 150 7.92 -15.85 -12.08
CA LEU A 150 7.72 -14.49 -11.62
C LEU A 150 7.65 -14.50 -10.09
N GLY A 151 8.43 -13.64 -9.44
CA GLY A 151 8.28 -13.33 -8.03
C GLY A 151 7.54 -11.99 -7.88
N ILE A 152 6.68 -11.86 -6.86
CA ILE A 152 6.13 -10.58 -6.43
C ILE A 152 6.46 -10.39 -4.96
N ILE A 153 7.01 -9.23 -4.62
CA ILE A 153 7.29 -8.83 -3.24
C ILE A 153 6.50 -7.56 -2.97
N VAL A 154 5.69 -7.59 -1.92
CA VAL A 154 5.06 -6.38 -1.41
C VAL A 154 6.00 -5.71 -0.43
N THR A 155 6.22 -4.42 -0.62
CA THR A 155 7.10 -3.62 0.23
C THR A 155 6.30 -2.55 0.93
N ASP A 156 6.69 -2.23 2.16
CA ASP A 156 6.25 -1.03 2.83
C ASP A 156 7.28 0.10 2.64
N SER A 157 6.83 1.35 2.71
CA SER A 157 7.70 2.53 2.52
C SER A 157 8.51 2.88 3.77
N HIS A 158 8.34 2.18 4.88
CA HIS A 158 9.13 2.35 6.09
C HIS A 158 10.19 1.27 6.17
N SER A 159 11.42 1.64 5.84
CA SER A 159 12.61 0.88 6.26
C SER A 159 13.05 1.36 7.64
N PHE A 160 13.36 0.41 8.51
CA PHE A 160 14.02 0.69 9.80
C PHE A 160 15.47 1.14 9.57
#